data_cef9b94f1de4f9ad94827cc77be036c0
#
_entry.id   cef9b94f1de4f9ad94827cc77be036c0
#
_cell.length_a   1.000
_cell.length_b   1.000
_cell.length_c   1.000
_cell.angle_alpha   90.00
_cell.angle_beta   90.00
_cell.angle_gamma   90.00
#
_symmetry.space_group_name_H-M   'P 1'
#
loop_
_entity.id
_entity.type
_entity.pdbx_description
1 polymer ?
#
loop_
_entity_poly.entity_id
_entity_poly.type
_entity_poly.pdbx_seq_one_letter_code
_entity_poly.pdbx_strand_id
1 'polypeptide(L)'
;MKELYCPACGTPCVRVTSGTNLMEKTLNRLSIFQVRCQLCTARFQARRPGNRQTSQEFDRREYRRLRANFAASLILDQPAVGGVITDISMGGCTLQASSSLPRGTFVKLIVHAPAGQPDIKVDAA
;
A
#
# COMPACT_ATOMS: atom_id res chain seq x y z
N MET A 1 3.07 23.20 3.37
CA MET A 1 4.00 22.03 3.18
C MET A 1 4.07 21.73 1.70
N LYS A 2 5.24 21.67 1.11
CA LYS A 2 5.35 21.19 -0.26
C LYS A 2 5.15 19.68 -0.23
N GLU A 3 4.07 19.23 -0.83
CA GLU A 3 3.86 17.81 -1.05
C GLU A 3 4.92 17.27 -2.00
N LEU A 4 5.42 16.09 -1.68
CA LEU A 4 6.45 15.43 -2.47
C LEU A 4 5.77 14.62 -3.58
N TYR A 5 6.15 14.89 -4.82
CA TYR A 5 5.61 14.20 -5.99
C TYR A 5 6.69 13.32 -6.62
N CYS A 6 6.26 12.19 -7.17
CA CYS A 6 7.15 11.32 -7.91
C CYS A 6 7.58 11.98 -9.23
N PRO A 7 8.88 12.12 -9.52
CA PRO A 7 9.34 12.74 -10.77
C PRO A 7 9.05 11.89 -12.01
N ALA A 8 8.80 10.59 -11.85
CA ALA A 8 8.54 9.69 -12.96
C ALA A 8 7.07 9.65 -13.37
N CYS A 9 6.13 9.65 -12.42
CA CYS A 9 4.70 9.52 -12.71
C CYS A 9 3.83 10.66 -12.16
N GLY A 10 4.42 11.64 -11.48
CA GLY A 10 3.73 12.83 -10.98
C GLY A 10 2.75 12.62 -9.82
N THR A 11 2.70 11.43 -9.22
CA THR A 11 1.78 11.14 -8.12
C THR A 11 2.33 11.54 -6.77
N PRO A 12 1.49 11.94 -5.80
CA PRO A 12 1.90 12.22 -4.42
C PRO A 12 2.10 10.95 -3.58
N CYS A 13 1.84 9.76 -4.17
CA CYS A 13 1.98 8.48 -3.49
C CYS A 13 3.44 8.06 -3.34
N VAL A 14 4.20 8.82 -2.57
CA VAL A 14 5.63 8.59 -2.34
C VAL A 14 5.89 8.32 -0.87
N ARG A 15 6.93 7.55 -0.58
CA ARG A 15 7.29 7.16 0.76
C ARG A 15 8.79 7.18 0.99
N VAL A 16 9.19 7.64 2.16
CA VAL A 16 10.58 7.56 2.60
C VAL A 16 10.91 6.10 2.94
N THR A 17 11.96 5.57 2.33
CA THR A 17 12.50 4.26 2.66
C THR A 17 13.53 4.40 3.78
N SER A 18 13.39 3.59 4.84
CA SER A 18 14.41 3.52 5.88
C SER A 18 15.62 2.75 5.35
N GLY A 19 16.72 3.47 5.17
CA GLY A 19 17.96 2.85 4.74
C GLY A 19 18.65 2.04 5.82
N THR A 20 19.12 0.87 5.46
CA THR A 20 19.92 -0.01 6.32
C THR A 20 21.43 0.23 6.18
N ASN A 21 21.84 0.95 5.16
CA ASN A 21 23.25 1.16 4.81
C ASN A 21 23.85 2.39 5.52
N LEU A 22 25.17 2.30 5.84
CA LEU A 22 25.92 3.39 6.47
C LEU A 22 25.90 4.69 5.64
N MET A 23 25.94 4.60 4.31
CA MET A 23 25.82 5.76 3.41
C MET A 23 24.47 6.48 3.53
N GLU A 24 23.39 5.75 3.72
CA GLU A 24 22.06 6.33 3.90
C GLU A 24 21.92 7.03 5.25
N LYS A 25 22.61 6.53 6.30
CA LYS A 25 22.67 7.20 7.61
C LYS A 25 23.39 8.54 7.55
N THR A 26 24.45 8.67 6.74
CA THR A 26 25.15 9.93 6.53
C THR A 26 24.35 10.92 5.69
N LEU A 27 23.64 10.44 4.66
CA LEU A 27 22.73 11.26 3.85
C LEU A 27 21.53 11.77 4.66
N ASN A 28 21.01 10.96 5.57
CA ASN A 28 19.93 11.38 6.48
C ASN A 28 20.36 12.52 7.41
N ARG A 29 21.64 12.56 7.81
CA ARG A 29 22.22 13.70 8.55
C ARG A 29 22.22 15.00 7.74
N LEU A 30 22.30 14.90 6.43
CA LEU A 30 22.25 16.04 5.49
C LEU A 30 20.82 16.38 5.05
N SER A 31 19.80 15.82 5.70
CA SER A 31 18.37 15.98 5.34
C SER A 31 18.04 15.50 3.91
N ILE A 32 18.79 14.55 3.38
CA ILE A 32 18.54 13.90 2.09
C ILE A 32 18.00 12.52 2.37
N PHE A 33 16.78 12.24 1.91
CA PHE A 33 16.08 10.98 2.13
C PHE A 33 15.90 10.23 0.83
N GLN A 34 16.02 8.92 0.88
CA GLN A 34 15.61 8.03 -0.21
C GLN A 34 14.10 7.88 -0.17
N VAL A 35 13.47 8.12 -1.29
CA VAL A 35 12.02 8.05 -1.47
C VAL A 35 11.69 7.06 -2.57
N ARG A 36 10.64 6.28 -2.36
CA ARG A 36 10.11 5.33 -3.35
C ARG A 36 8.67 5.71 -3.70
N CYS A 37 8.38 5.74 -4.98
CA CYS A 37 7.01 5.86 -5.44
C CYS A 37 6.27 4.53 -5.22
N GLN A 38 5.07 4.61 -4.68
CA GLN A 38 4.24 3.43 -4.43
C GLN A 38 3.50 2.93 -5.67
N LEU A 39 3.39 3.75 -6.71
CA LEU A 39 2.74 3.38 -7.97
C LEU A 39 3.73 2.84 -9.01
N CYS A 40 4.70 3.65 -9.40
CA CYS A 40 5.66 3.26 -10.45
C CYS A 40 6.95 2.64 -9.92
N THR A 41 7.10 2.48 -8.62
CA THR A 41 8.28 1.92 -7.92
C THR A 41 9.58 2.70 -8.11
N ALA A 42 9.58 3.83 -8.81
CA ALA A 42 10.75 4.68 -9.01
C ALA A 42 11.34 5.14 -7.68
N ARG A 43 12.66 5.08 -7.56
CA ARG A 43 13.42 5.57 -6.41
C ARG A 43 14.08 6.88 -6.75
N PHE A 44 14.01 7.84 -5.85
CA PHE A 44 14.63 9.14 -6.01
C PHE A 44 15.03 9.71 -4.65
N GLN A 45 15.84 10.76 -4.68
CA GLN A 45 16.28 11.45 -3.47
C GLN A 45 15.49 12.74 -3.32
N ALA A 46 15.03 13.01 -2.11
CA ALA A 46 14.35 14.25 -1.78
C ALA A 46 15.05 14.94 -0.61
N ARG A 47 15.16 16.26 -0.69
CA ARG A 47 15.69 17.10 0.37
C ARG A 47 14.53 17.69 1.17
N ARG A 48 14.61 17.58 2.48
CA ARG A 48 13.60 18.10 3.37
C ARG A 48 13.98 19.47 3.90
N PRO A 49 13.12 20.47 3.75
CA PRO A 49 13.29 21.71 4.50
C PRO A 49 12.71 21.52 5.91
N GLY A 50 13.59 21.45 6.91
CA GLY A 50 13.20 21.48 8.32
C GLY A 50 13.17 20.14 9.06
N ASN A 51 13.45 20.20 10.35
CA ASN A 51 13.77 19.09 11.25
C ASN A 51 12.52 18.43 11.89
N ARG A 52 11.35 18.43 11.24
CA ARG A 52 10.14 17.79 11.76
C ARG A 52 9.84 16.51 11.01
N GLN A 53 10.17 15.41 11.67
CA GLN A 53 9.73 14.07 11.31
C GLN A 53 8.24 13.96 11.64
N THR A 54 7.39 13.80 10.63
CA THR A 54 6.00 13.41 10.86
C THR A 54 5.92 11.89 10.98
N SER A 55 5.13 11.40 11.92
CA SER A 55 4.96 9.97 12.20
C SER A 55 4.54 9.11 10.98
N GLN A 56 4.01 9.74 9.95
CA GLN A 56 3.62 9.07 8.70
C GLN A 56 4.81 8.61 7.85
N GLU A 57 6.01 9.15 8.07
CA GLU A 57 7.19 8.87 7.24
C GLU A 57 7.94 7.61 7.65
N PHE A 58 7.75 7.15 8.88
CA PHE A 58 8.41 5.99 9.46
C PHE A 58 7.50 4.76 9.64
N ASP A 59 6.38 4.71 8.93
CA ASP A 59 5.60 3.49 8.93
C ASP A 59 6.45 2.37 8.30
N ARG A 60 6.61 1.24 9.01
CA ARG A 60 7.37 0.05 8.57
C ARG A 60 6.79 -0.64 7.34
N ARG A 61 5.59 -0.23 6.91
CA ARG A 61 4.90 -0.81 5.77
C ARG A 61 5.47 -0.27 4.46
N GLU A 62 5.76 -1.16 3.56
CA GLU A 62 6.26 -0.79 2.23
C GLU A 62 5.25 0.02 1.43
N TYR A 63 3.96 -0.26 1.60
CA TYR A 63 2.86 0.40 0.90
C TYR A 63 1.89 1.08 1.86
N ARG A 64 1.44 2.27 1.48
CA ARG A 64 0.39 2.98 2.20
C ARG A 64 -0.93 2.23 2.06
N ARG A 65 -1.65 2.05 3.17
CA ARG A 65 -2.99 1.48 3.18
C ARG A 65 -4.02 2.59 3.16
N LEU A 66 -5.00 2.43 2.30
CA LEU A 66 -6.16 3.29 2.22
C LEU A 66 -7.34 2.57 2.85
N ARG A 67 -8.11 3.27 3.66
CA ARG A 67 -9.36 2.72 4.16
C ARG A 67 -10.34 2.55 3.01
N ALA A 68 -11.01 1.42 2.98
CA ALA A 68 -11.97 1.06 1.98
C ALA A 68 -13.20 0.42 2.64
N ASN A 69 -14.30 0.38 1.92
CA ASN A 69 -15.50 -0.32 2.33
C ASN A 69 -16.15 -0.92 1.09
N PHE A 70 -15.58 -2.03 0.63
CA PHE A 70 -16.09 -2.74 -0.54
C PHE A 70 -16.60 -4.11 -0.13
N ALA A 71 -17.80 -4.47 -0.59
CA ALA A 71 -18.27 -5.83 -0.50
C ALA A 71 -17.40 -6.72 -1.38
N ALA A 72 -17.06 -7.91 -0.89
CA ALA A 72 -16.25 -8.86 -1.61
C ALA A 72 -16.74 -10.29 -1.35
N SER A 73 -16.44 -11.19 -2.28
CA SER A 73 -16.71 -12.61 -2.15
C SER A 73 -15.44 -13.41 -2.31
N LEU A 74 -15.19 -14.32 -1.38
CA LEU A 74 -14.12 -15.30 -1.46
C LEU A 74 -14.66 -16.60 -2.06
N ILE A 75 -14.01 -17.06 -3.11
CA ILE A 75 -14.27 -18.38 -3.69
C ILE A 75 -13.05 -19.24 -3.39
N LEU A 76 -13.25 -20.22 -2.53
CA LEU A 76 -12.24 -21.24 -2.22
C LEU A 76 -12.63 -22.55 -2.93
N ASP A 77 -13.53 -23.27 -2.37
CA ASP A 77 -14.30 -24.37 -2.92
C ASP A 77 -15.73 -24.05 -2.55
N GLN A 78 -16.69 -24.22 -3.37
CA GLN A 78 -18.05 -23.75 -3.08
C GLN A 78 -18.55 -24.14 -1.67
N PRO A 79 -19.29 -23.25 -0.95
CA PRO A 79 -19.90 -22.00 -1.39
C PRO A 79 -19.00 -20.77 -1.18
N ALA A 80 -19.24 -19.71 -1.96
CA ALA A 80 -18.55 -18.44 -1.79
C ALA A 80 -18.84 -17.84 -0.42
N VAL A 81 -17.80 -17.31 0.24
CA VAL A 81 -17.91 -16.63 1.53
C VAL A 81 -17.92 -15.13 1.31
N GLY A 82 -18.96 -14.45 1.76
CA GLY A 82 -19.06 -13.00 1.71
C GLY A 82 -18.19 -12.32 2.76
N GLY A 83 -17.69 -11.13 2.42
CA GLY A 83 -16.90 -10.32 3.32
C GLY A 83 -16.86 -8.85 2.91
N VAL A 84 -16.14 -8.06 3.68
CA VAL A 84 -15.95 -6.62 3.43
C VAL A 84 -14.45 -6.30 3.44
N ILE A 85 -13.99 -5.62 2.40
CA ILE A 85 -12.63 -5.08 2.35
C ILE A 85 -12.60 -3.78 3.14
N THR A 86 -11.77 -3.73 4.18
CA THR A 86 -11.63 -2.58 5.08
C THR A 86 -10.43 -1.70 4.76
N ASP A 87 -9.39 -2.29 4.21
CA ASP A 87 -8.16 -1.60 3.81
C ASP A 87 -7.63 -2.18 2.51
N ILE A 88 -7.07 -1.33 1.68
CA ILE A 88 -6.43 -1.71 0.42
C ILE A 88 -5.07 -1.01 0.27
N SER A 89 -4.10 -1.70 -0.31
CA SER A 89 -2.80 -1.16 -0.67
C SER A 89 -2.30 -1.78 -1.97
N MET A 90 -1.16 -1.33 -2.47
CA MET A 90 -0.51 -1.94 -3.64
C MET A 90 -0.07 -3.40 -3.39
N GLY A 91 0.15 -3.79 -2.14
CA GLY A 91 0.56 -5.15 -1.77
C GLY A 91 -0.57 -6.10 -1.41
N GLY A 92 -1.80 -5.60 -1.30
CA GLY A 92 -2.94 -6.43 -0.92
C GLY A 92 -4.05 -5.69 -0.21
N CYS A 93 -4.96 -6.42 0.36
CA CYS A 93 -6.08 -5.86 1.10
C CYS A 93 -6.34 -6.63 2.41
N THR A 94 -7.07 -5.99 3.32
CA THR A 94 -7.62 -6.62 4.50
C THR A 94 -9.08 -6.92 4.28
N LEU A 95 -9.45 -8.18 4.43
CA LEU A 95 -10.83 -8.65 4.29
C LEU A 95 -11.34 -9.11 5.65
N GLN A 96 -12.51 -8.63 6.04
CA GLN A 96 -13.29 -9.17 7.14
C GLN A 96 -14.29 -10.14 6.59
N ALA A 97 -14.15 -11.41 6.96
CA ALA A 97 -15.06 -12.49 6.57
C ALA A 97 -15.52 -13.28 7.81
N SER A 98 -16.61 -14.02 7.67
CA SER A 98 -17.18 -14.84 8.76
C SER A 98 -16.33 -16.06 9.12
N SER A 99 -15.40 -16.45 8.24
CA SER A 99 -14.49 -17.58 8.47
C SER A 99 -13.04 -17.16 8.25
N SER A 100 -12.15 -17.71 9.07
CA SER A 100 -10.70 -17.54 8.88
C SER A 100 -10.14 -18.63 7.96
N LEU A 101 -9.18 -18.23 7.13
CA LEU A 101 -8.47 -19.15 6.24
C LEU A 101 -7.04 -19.38 6.76
N PRO A 102 -6.49 -20.59 6.59
CA PRO A 102 -5.08 -20.85 6.85
C PRO A 102 -4.18 -19.97 5.98
N ARG A 103 -3.02 -19.59 6.51
CA ARG A 103 -2.03 -18.83 5.73
C ARG A 103 -1.56 -19.64 4.53
N GLY A 104 -1.40 -18.96 3.39
CA GLY A 104 -0.96 -19.57 2.14
C GLY A 104 -2.06 -20.26 1.35
N THR A 105 -3.32 -20.14 1.75
CA THR A 105 -4.45 -20.66 0.99
C THR A 105 -4.72 -19.78 -0.22
N PHE A 106 -4.70 -20.36 -1.42
CA PHE A 106 -5.04 -19.65 -2.65
C PHE A 106 -6.57 -19.52 -2.76
N VAL A 107 -7.02 -18.32 -3.00
CA VAL A 107 -8.44 -17.99 -3.12
C VAL A 107 -8.70 -17.09 -4.31
N LYS A 108 -9.87 -17.17 -4.90
CA LYS A 108 -10.38 -16.14 -5.80
C LYS A 108 -11.15 -15.10 -5.01
N LEU A 109 -10.73 -13.86 -5.12
CA LEU A 109 -11.38 -12.71 -4.51
C LEU A 109 -12.15 -11.95 -5.60
N ILE A 110 -13.44 -11.78 -5.40
CA ILE A 110 -14.27 -10.92 -6.24
C ILE A 110 -14.62 -9.69 -5.44
N VAL A 111 -14.12 -8.55 -5.87
CA VAL A 111 -14.45 -7.25 -5.30
C VAL A 111 -15.65 -6.68 -6.05
N HIS A 112 -16.74 -6.46 -5.35
CA HIS A 112 -17.95 -5.90 -5.93
C HIS A 112 -17.80 -4.38 -6.05
N ALA A 113 -17.75 -3.91 -7.30
CA ALA A 113 -17.65 -2.48 -7.58
C ALA A 113 -19.00 -1.77 -7.36
N PRO A 114 -18.99 -0.44 -7.13
CA PRO A 114 -20.20 0.36 -7.09
C PRO A 114 -21.02 0.22 -8.39
N ALA A 115 -22.31 0.53 -8.32
CA ALA A 115 -23.22 0.43 -9.44
C ALA A 115 -22.67 1.09 -10.73
N GLY A 116 -22.68 0.34 -11.83
CA GLY A 116 -22.19 0.78 -13.12
C GLY A 116 -20.73 0.45 -13.46
N GLN A 117 -20.01 -0.21 -12.53
CA GLN A 117 -18.63 -0.68 -12.78
C GLN A 117 -18.58 -2.22 -12.70
N PRO A 118 -17.68 -2.85 -13.51
CA PRO A 118 -17.51 -4.30 -13.44
C PRO A 118 -16.82 -4.74 -12.15
N ASP A 119 -17.18 -5.93 -11.66
CA ASP A 119 -16.49 -6.55 -10.54
C ASP A 119 -15.04 -6.87 -10.86
N ILE A 120 -14.17 -6.72 -9.88
CA ILE A 120 -12.74 -7.02 -10.01
C ILE A 120 -12.49 -8.42 -9.47
N LYS A 121 -11.93 -9.29 -10.30
CA LYS A 121 -11.52 -10.64 -9.91
C LYS A 121 -10.02 -10.71 -9.76
N VAL A 122 -9.56 -11.20 -8.60
CA VAL A 122 -8.14 -11.31 -8.26
C VAL A 122 -7.85 -12.69 -7.68
N ASP A 123 -6.77 -13.29 -8.12
CA ASP A 123 -6.23 -14.47 -7.45
C ASP A 123 -5.33 -14.00 -6.29
N ALA A 124 -5.59 -14.49 -5.08
CA ALA A 124 -4.93 -14.06 -3.85
C ALA A 124 -4.48 -15.27 -3.00
N ALA A 125 -3.53 -15.02 -2.13
CA ALA A 125 -3.06 -16.00 -1.15
C ALA A 125 -2.80 -15.36 0.23
#